data_508cbc5b951aea74a6b66e4aaa740153
#
_entry.id   508cbc5b951aea74a6b66e4aaa740153
#
_cell.length_a   1.000
_cell.length_b   1.000
_cell.length_c   1.000
_cell.angle_alpha   90.00
_cell.angle_beta   90.00
_cell.angle_gamma   90.00
#
_symmetry.space_group_name_H-M   'P 1'
#
loop_
_entity.id
_entity.type
_entity.pdbx_description
1 polymer ?
#
loop_
_entity_poly.entity_id
_entity_poly.type
_entity_poly.pdbx_seq_one_letter_code
_entity_poly.pdbx_strand_id
1 'polypeptide(L)'
;MATPTGPVCHTGRRTCFHDDLPRDLRFVGELQRIIEERAKGESGEQSYTARLLSEGVRRIAQKVGEEAIESSLAAVAGDKQELLEESADLLYHLLVLLKAKGLDVCDVASVLYDRHK
;
A
#
# COMPACT_ATOMS: atom_id res chain seq x y z
N MET A 1 -8.64 4.72 -23.73
CA MET A 1 -8.68 5.08 -23.15
C MET A 1 -7.90 5.42 -22.42
N ALA A 2 -7.67 5.75 -22.28
CA ALA A 2 -6.90 6.21 -21.76
C ALA A 2 -6.91 6.42 -20.57
N THR A 3 -6.79 6.21 -20.11
CA THR A 3 -6.89 6.41 -19.07
C THR A 3 -5.99 6.77 -18.45
N PRO A 4 -5.86 7.39 -18.34
CA PRO A 4 -5.07 8.02 -17.67
C PRO A 4 -4.78 7.44 -16.50
N THR A 5 -3.91 6.98 -16.43
CA THR A 5 -3.52 6.44 -15.38
C THR A 5 -3.28 7.31 -14.30
N GLY A 6 -2.67 8.35 -14.42
CA GLY A 6 -2.38 9.19 -13.34
C GLY A 6 -3.57 9.46 -12.54
N PRO A 7 -4.60 9.74 -13.12
CA PRO A 7 -5.76 10.07 -12.40
C PRO A 7 -6.22 9.06 -11.44
N VAL A 8 -5.99 7.86 -11.70
CA VAL A 8 -6.45 6.87 -10.82
C VAL A 8 -6.00 7.11 -9.41
N CYS A 9 -4.79 7.49 -9.24
CA CYS A 9 -4.30 7.69 -7.92
C CYS A 9 -4.86 8.90 -7.27
N HIS A 10 -5.14 9.89 -8.05
CA HIS A 10 -5.56 11.08 -7.44
C HIS A 10 -7.00 11.20 -7.30
N THR A 11 -7.69 10.50 -8.07
CA THR A 11 -9.02 10.76 -8.05
C THR A 11 -9.53 10.37 -6.86
N GLY A 12 -9.23 9.60 -6.32
CA GLY A 12 -9.72 9.27 -5.21
C GLY A 12 -11.04 9.48 -4.93
N ARG A 13 -11.83 9.78 -5.47
CA ARG A 13 -12.98 10.13 -5.23
C ARG A 13 -13.84 9.11 -4.97
N ARG A 14 -13.83 8.25 -4.90
CA ARG A 14 -14.62 7.41 -4.89
C ARG A 14 -15.18 7.10 -3.81
N THR A 15 -15.75 6.86 -3.47
CA THR A 15 -16.43 6.80 -2.63
C THR A 15 -16.61 5.80 -2.01
N CYS A 16 -16.68 5.23 -1.88
CA CYS A 16 -16.99 4.57 -1.15
C CYS A 16 -17.63 3.40 -1.00
N PHE A 17 -18.03 2.77 -1.71
CA PHE A 17 -18.65 1.59 -1.54
C PHE A 17 -17.65 0.53 -1.62
N HIS A 18 -17.39 -0.16 -0.56
CA HIS A 18 -16.40 -1.17 -0.57
C HIS A 18 -16.72 -2.22 -1.59
N ASP A 19 -17.98 -2.47 -1.84
CA ASP A 19 -18.33 -3.49 -2.78
C ASP A 19 -17.92 -3.13 -4.18
N ASP A 20 -17.73 -1.86 -4.44
CA ASP A 20 -17.38 -1.43 -5.75
C ASP A 20 -15.91 -1.25 -5.97
N LEU A 21 -15.10 -1.57 -5.00
CA LEU A 21 -13.68 -1.41 -5.18
C LEU A 21 -13.16 -2.43 -6.19
N PRO A 22 -12.24 -2.01 -7.04
CA PRO A 22 -11.73 -2.92 -8.06
C PRO A 22 -10.89 -4.02 -7.44
N ARG A 23 -10.89 -5.17 -8.08
CA ARG A 23 -10.06 -6.26 -7.61
C ARG A 23 -8.89 -6.44 -8.54
N ASP A 24 -8.28 -5.37 -8.96
CA ASP A 24 -7.12 -5.43 -9.82
C ASP A 24 -6.14 -4.37 -9.34
N LEU A 25 -5.16 -4.03 -10.16
CA LEU A 25 -4.13 -3.10 -9.73
C LEU A 25 -4.65 -1.74 -9.31
N ARG A 26 -5.83 -1.36 -9.77
CA ARG A 26 -6.40 -0.10 -9.34
C ARG A 26 -6.65 -0.08 -7.84
N PHE A 27 -6.86 -1.27 -7.25
CA PHE A 27 -7.09 -1.32 -5.82
C PHE A 27 -5.89 -0.83 -5.04
N VAL A 28 -4.69 -0.96 -5.59
CA VAL A 28 -3.49 -0.51 -4.88
C VAL A 28 -3.58 1.01 -4.65
N GLY A 29 -4.06 1.75 -5.65
CA GLY A 29 -4.24 3.18 -5.46
C GLY A 29 -5.32 3.48 -4.44
N GLU A 30 -6.39 2.68 -4.46
CA GLU A 30 -7.45 2.87 -3.48
C GLU A 30 -6.95 2.53 -2.07
N LEU A 31 -6.11 1.54 -1.96
CA LEU A 31 -5.57 1.16 -0.66
C LEU A 31 -4.73 2.31 -0.11
N GLN A 32 -3.97 2.98 -0.96
CA GLN A 32 -3.18 4.11 -0.51
C GLN A 32 -4.10 5.18 0.07
N ARG A 33 -5.24 5.41 -0.56
CA ARG A 33 -6.17 6.38 -0.07
C ARG A 33 -6.81 5.94 1.24
N ILE A 34 -7.10 4.64 1.36
CA ILE A 34 -7.64 4.11 2.60
C ILE A 34 -6.63 4.30 3.72
N ILE A 35 -5.36 4.08 3.44
CA ILE A 35 -4.31 4.28 4.43
C ILE A 35 -4.28 5.74 4.86
N GLU A 36 -4.43 6.66 3.92
CA GLU A 36 -4.42 8.06 4.28
C GLU A 36 -5.60 8.42 5.16
N GLU A 37 -6.75 7.83 4.91
CA GLU A 37 -7.88 8.10 5.74
C GLU A 37 -7.73 7.53 7.13
N ARG A 38 -7.16 6.35 7.23
CA ARG A 38 -6.95 5.77 8.53
C ARG A 38 -5.91 6.52 9.31
N ALA A 39 -4.96 7.13 8.60
CA ALA A 39 -3.93 7.91 9.26
C ALA A 39 -4.51 9.10 9.98
N LYS A 40 -5.65 9.60 9.49
CA LYS A 40 -6.23 10.75 10.12
C LYS A 40 -6.90 10.41 11.46
N GLY A 41 -7.14 9.15 11.66
CA GLY A 41 -7.74 8.75 12.92
C GLY A 41 -9.12 9.30 13.13
N GLU A 42 -9.83 9.53 12.05
CA GLU A 42 -11.08 10.11 12.17
C GLU A 42 -12.12 9.29 12.80
N SER A 43 -12.05 8.05 12.76
CA SER A 43 -13.07 7.24 13.33
C SER A 43 -12.88 7.13 14.80
N GLY A 44 -11.86 7.70 15.30
CA GLY A 44 -11.59 7.60 16.69
C GLY A 44 -11.11 6.26 17.05
N GLU A 45 -10.94 5.38 16.07
CA GLU A 45 -10.51 4.17 16.38
C GLU A 45 -9.12 4.02 16.27
N GLN A 46 -8.48 3.20 16.92
CA GLN A 46 -7.11 2.97 16.88
C GLN A 46 -6.82 1.99 15.85
N SER A 47 -6.77 2.33 14.61
CA SER A 47 -6.46 1.40 13.55
C SER A 47 -4.99 1.01 13.60
N TYR A 48 -4.69 -0.14 13.05
CA TYR A 48 -3.31 -0.61 12.95
C TYR A 48 -2.47 0.42 12.18
N THR A 49 -3.02 0.97 11.10
CA THR A 49 -2.31 1.96 10.31
C THR A 49 -1.97 3.19 11.13
N ALA A 50 -2.93 3.70 11.88
CA ALA A 50 -2.68 4.88 12.69
C ALA A 50 -1.64 4.59 13.75
N ARG A 51 -1.67 3.41 14.32
CA ARG A 51 -0.70 3.07 15.33
C ARG A 51 0.69 2.96 14.76
N LEU A 52 0.83 2.33 13.59
CA LEU A 52 2.13 2.24 12.96
C LEU A 52 2.68 3.62 12.66
N LEU A 53 1.85 4.50 12.12
CA LEU A 53 2.31 5.83 11.78
C LEU A 53 2.76 6.59 13.02
N SER A 54 2.08 6.37 14.13
CA SER A 54 2.47 7.03 15.36
C SER A 54 3.78 6.49 15.92
N GLU A 55 4.14 5.27 15.56
CA GLU A 55 5.37 4.69 16.06
C GLU A 55 6.59 5.14 15.25
N GLY A 56 6.37 5.72 14.10
CA GLY A 56 7.43 6.37 13.37
C GLY A 56 8.04 5.55 12.25
N VAL A 57 8.80 6.23 11.43
CA VAL A 57 9.39 5.65 10.24
C VAL A 57 10.26 4.44 10.51
N ARG A 58 11.01 4.49 11.60
CA ARG A 58 11.92 3.40 11.89
C ARG A 58 11.17 2.10 12.13
N ARG A 59 10.07 2.17 12.85
CA ARG A 59 9.28 0.98 13.13
C ARG A 59 8.63 0.47 11.86
N ILE A 60 8.11 1.37 11.03
CA ILE A 60 7.49 0.98 9.79
C ILE A 60 8.52 0.34 8.86
N ALA A 61 9.72 0.92 8.80
CA ALA A 61 10.77 0.37 7.96
C ALA A 61 11.15 -1.02 8.43
N GLN A 62 11.17 -1.25 9.74
CA GLN A 62 11.45 -2.56 10.26
C GLN A 62 10.40 -3.56 9.78
N LYS A 63 9.14 -3.18 9.80
CA LYS A 63 8.08 -4.08 9.34
C LYS A 63 8.26 -4.40 7.85
N VAL A 64 8.60 -3.42 7.04
CA VAL A 64 8.83 -3.66 5.63
C VAL A 64 9.96 -4.68 5.46
N GLY A 65 11.03 -4.54 6.21
CA GLY A 65 12.14 -5.48 6.12
C GLY A 65 11.73 -6.88 6.53
N GLU A 66 10.97 -6.99 7.60
CA GLU A 66 10.52 -8.30 8.08
C GLU A 66 9.62 -8.96 7.04
N GLU A 67 8.69 -8.22 6.46
CA GLU A 67 7.79 -8.79 5.49
C GLU A 67 8.52 -9.16 4.20
N ALA A 68 9.55 -8.41 3.85
CA ALA A 68 10.32 -8.74 2.66
C ALA A 68 11.03 -10.07 2.84
N ILE A 69 11.59 -10.30 4.02
CA ILE A 69 12.26 -11.55 4.29
C ILE A 69 11.25 -12.68 4.30
N GLU A 70 10.09 -12.46 4.90
CA GLU A 70 9.06 -13.50 4.95
C GLU A 70 8.55 -13.85 3.56
N SER A 71 8.43 -12.85 2.69
CA SER A 71 8.02 -13.10 1.33
C SER A 71 9.06 -13.93 0.60
N SER A 72 10.32 -13.64 0.83
CA SER A 72 11.40 -14.39 0.20
C SER A 72 11.42 -15.83 0.66
N LEU A 73 11.21 -16.04 1.96
CA LEU A 73 11.19 -17.38 2.50
C LEU A 73 9.96 -18.15 1.99
N ALA A 74 8.84 -17.48 1.87
CA ALA A 74 7.65 -18.13 1.35
C ALA A 74 7.87 -18.57 -0.10
N ALA A 75 8.61 -17.79 -0.87
CA ALA A 75 8.87 -18.15 -2.25
C ALA A 75 9.76 -19.37 -2.36
N VAL A 76 10.70 -19.50 -1.45
CA VAL A 76 11.66 -20.60 -1.50
C VAL A 76 11.13 -21.85 -0.83
N ALA A 77 10.51 -21.73 0.29
CA ALA A 77 10.12 -22.87 1.10
C ALA A 77 8.64 -23.05 1.34
N GLY A 78 7.84 -22.08 0.99
CA GLY A 78 6.40 -22.17 1.24
C GLY A 78 5.65 -22.47 -0.03
N ASP A 79 4.36 -22.22 -0.01
CA ASP A 79 3.57 -22.47 -1.19
C ASP A 79 3.11 -21.14 -1.79
N LYS A 80 2.38 -21.21 -2.89
CA LYS A 80 1.97 -20.02 -3.59
C LYS A 80 1.04 -19.15 -2.76
N GLN A 81 0.19 -19.76 -1.98
CA GLN A 81 -0.74 -19.00 -1.16
C GLN A 81 0.01 -18.21 -0.09
N GLU A 82 1.01 -18.83 0.52
CA GLU A 82 1.80 -18.12 1.49
C GLU A 82 2.54 -16.96 0.86
N LEU A 83 3.08 -17.16 -0.33
CA LEU A 83 3.78 -16.09 -1.01
C LEU A 83 2.85 -14.93 -1.28
N LEU A 84 1.61 -15.21 -1.70
CA LEU A 84 0.66 -14.15 -1.96
C LEU A 84 0.33 -13.39 -0.68
N GLU A 85 0.16 -14.10 0.42
CA GLU A 85 -0.20 -13.43 1.66
C GLU A 85 0.94 -12.59 2.20
N GLU A 86 2.16 -13.10 2.13
CA GLU A 86 3.28 -12.32 2.60
C GLU A 86 3.57 -11.14 1.68
N SER A 87 3.32 -11.31 0.38
CA SER A 87 3.49 -10.22 -0.55
C SER A 87 2.47 -9.13 -0.31
N ALA A 88 1.25 -9.51 0.06
CA ALA A 88 0.22 -8.54 0.38
C ALA A 88 0.62 -7.74 1.62
N ASP A 89 1.16 -8.43 2.63
CA ASP A 89 1.61 -7.74 3.84
C ASP A 89 2.76 -6.81 3.53
N LEU A 90 3.67 -7.24 2.68
CA LEU A 90 4.79 -6.42 2.30
C LEU A 90 4.32 -5.16 1.60
N LEU A 91 3.41 -5.31 0.64
CA LEU A 91 2.92 -4.18 -0.11
C LEU A 91 2.19 -3.20 0.82
N TYR A 92 1.37 -3.73 1.71
CA TYR A 92 0.64 -2.87 2.63
C TYR A 92 1.61 -2.03 3.48
N HIS A 93 2.62 -2.66 4.05
CA HIS A 93 3.55 -1.93 4.90
C HIS A 93 4.41 -0.96 4.09
N LEU A 94 4.69 -1.31 2.83
CA LEU A 94 5.42 -0.39 1.98
C LEU A 94 4.60 0.86 1.72
N LEU A 95 3.29 0.72 1.48
CA LEU A 95 2.44 1.87 1.27
C LEU A 95 2.37 2.74 2.51
N VAL A 96 2.35 2.13 3.70
CA VAL A 96 2.35 2.91 4.93
C VAL A 96 3.67 3.66 5.08
N LEU A 97 4.77 3.02 4.72
CA LEU A 97 6.07 3.68 4.80
C LEU A 97 6.13 4.88 3.86
N LEU A 98 5.60 4.72 2.65
CA LEU A 98 5.57 5.82 1.70
C LEU A 98 4.76 6.97 2.28
N LYS A 99 3.62 6.67 2.87
CA LYS A 99 2.79 7.70 3.48
C LYS A 99 3.55 8.43 4.57
N ALA A 100 4.29 7.70 5.37
CA ALA A 100 5.05 8.30 6.47
C ALA A 100 6.10 9.28 5.97
N LYS A 101 6.54 9.10 4.73
CA LYS A 101 7.56 9.98 4.16
C LYS A 101 6.94 11.01 3.21
N GLY A 102 5.62 11.11 3.18
CA GLY A 102 4.97 12.08 2.33
C GLY A 102 4.91 11.69 0.87
N LEU A 103 5.01 10.40 0.61
CA LEU A 103 4.99 9.90 -0.75
C LEU A 103 3.81 8.94 -0.92
N ASP A 104 3.55 8.52 -2.16
CA ASP A 104 2.54 7.52 -2.37
C ASP A 104 2.94 6.61 -3.52
N VAL A 105 2.09 5.64 -3.80
CA VAL A 105 2.41 4.61 -4.77
C VAL A 105 2.51 5.18 -6.19
N CYS A 106 1.86 6.30 -6.47
CA CYS A 106 1.98 6.90 -7.78
C CYS A 106 3.37 7.43 -8.01
N ASP A 107 4.02 7.89 -6.95
CA ASP A 107 5.40 8.34 -7.08
C ASP A 107 6.31 7.19 -7.47
N VAL A 108 6.07 6.02 -6.90
CA VAL A 108 6.85 4.84 -7.25
C VAL A 108 6.57 4.44 -8.69
N ALA A 109 5.29 4.48 -9.08
CA ALA A 109 4.94 4.12 -10.45
C ALA A 109 5.60 5.04 -11.45
N SER A 110 5.74 6.33 -11.11
CA SER A 110 6.39 7.27 -12.01
C SER A 110 7.86 6.93 -12.21
N VAL A 111 8.53 6.51 -11.16
CA VAL A 111 9.92 6.11 -11.28
C VAL A 111 10.03 4.90 -12.19
N LEU A 112 9.13 3.94 -12.02
CA LEU A 112 9.17 2.75 -12.85
C LEU A 112 8.87 3.08 -14.30
N TYR A 113 7.92 3.97 -14.53
CA TYR A 113 7.58 4.38 -15.87
C TYR A 113 8.79 5.00 -16.55
N ASP A 114 9.48 5.89 -15.85
CA ASP A 114 10.62 6.57 -16.43
C ASP A 114 11.75 5.62 -16.78
N ARG A 115 11.88 4.55 -16.02
CA ARG A 115 12.94 3.56 -16.29
C ARG A 115 12.63 2.68 -17.49
N HIS A 116 11.36 2.61 -17.87
CA HIS A 116 10.96 1.67 -18.91
C HIS A 116 10.33 2.29 -20.13
N LYS A 117 10.31 3.60 -20.19
CA LYS A 117 9.71 4.25 -21.34
C LYS A 117 10.63 4.24 -22.55
#